data_4ee2fc9edb778093beef3acd3eb3bd27
#
_entry.id   4ee2fc9edb778093beef3acd3eb3bd27
#
_cell.length_a   1.000
_cell.length_b   1.000
_cell.length_c   1.000
_cell.angle_alpha   90.00
_cell.angle_beta   90.00
_cell.angle_gamma   90.00
#
_symmetry.space_group_name_H-M   'P 1'
#
loop_
_entity.id
_entity.type
_entity.pdbx_description
1 polymer ?
#
loop_
_entity_poly.entity_id
_entity_poly.type
_entity_poly.pdbx_seq_one_letter_code
_entity_poly.pdbx_strand_id
1 'polypeptide(L)'
;MLVAAPTPVEARANEIITTLFTFIEDQEKTEYLGERVSQLQHSLQAAHLARQSGADNETILGALLHDVGRFIPTLHSQMPKMIAPDGEYVGRASHEIFGEKYLRQLGFSDKICQLVGAHVMAKRYLTAVREGYYESLSETSKKTLKFQGGIFNDAQVAEARKDSLLEEKLAVRVWDDLAKDPDMIVEPISFYKDMAVQSLINSLQSPVA
;
A
#
# COMPACT_ATOMS: atom_id res chain seq x y z
N MET A 1 -38.40 9.74 0.61
CA MET A 1 -37.93 9.08 -0.60
C MET A 1 -37.48 7.67 -0.21
N LEU A 2 -38.04 6.61 -0.82
CA LEU A 2 -37.54 5.25 -0.63
C LEU A 2 -36.19 5.15 -1.34
N VAL A 3 -35.11 4.90 -0.57
CA VAL A 3 -33.81 4.57 -1.16
C VAL A 3 -33.96 3.17 -1.79
N ALA A 4 -33.62 3.07 -3.07
CA ALA A 4 -33.66 1.78 -3.77
C ALA A 4 -32.71 0.78 -3.07
N ALA A 5 -33.10 -0.49 -3.03
CA ALA A 5 -32.21 -1.54 -2.52
C ALA A 5 -30.91 -1.59 -3.36
N PRO A 6 -29.77 -1.84 -2.74
CA PRO A 6 -28.49 -1.91 -3.46
C PRO A 6 -28.52 -3.07 -4.47
N THR A 7 -27.89 -2.87 -5.62
CA THR A 7 -27.67 -3.94 -6.59
C THR A 7 -26.74 -5.02 -6.02
N PRO A 8 -26.72 -6.24 -6.55
CA PRO A 8 -25.80 -7.29 -6.11
C PRO A 8 -24.32 -6.86 -6.14
N VAL A 9 -23.91 -6.05 -7.12
CA VAL A 9 -22.53 -5.53 -7.22
C VAL A 9 -22.25 -4.52 -6.11
N GLU A 10 -23.17 -3.59 -5.85
CA GLU A 10 -23.04 -2.61 -4.75
C GLU A 10 -22.99 -3.30 -3.39
N ALA A 11 -23.86 -4.30 -3.15
CA ALA A 11 -23.86 -5.07 -1.92
C ALA A 11 -22.52 -5.79 -1.71
N ARG A 12 -22.01 -6.45 -2.75
CA ARG A 12 -20.71 -7.13 -2.74
C ARG A 12 -19.55 -6.16 -2.49
N ALA A 13 -19.52 -5.02 -3.19
CA ALA A 13 -18.48 -4.02 -2.99
C ALA A 13 -18.47 -3.48 -1.56
N ASN A 14 -19.66 -3.18 -1.00
CA ASN A 14 -19.78 -2.73 0.38
C ASN A 14 -19.30 -3.77 1.40
N GLU A 15 -19.60 -5.05 1.21
CA GLU A 15 -19.14 -6.15 2.06
C GLU A 15 -17.61 -6.27 2.02
N ILE A 16 -17.02 -6.29 0.84
CA ILE A 16 -15.57 -6.37 0.65
C ILE A 16 -14.87 -5.19 1.34
N ILE A 17 -15.31 -3.96 1.07
CA ILE A 17 -14.69 -2.76 1.64
C ILE A 17 -14.86 -2.71 3.16
N THR A 18 -16.04 -3.09 3.68
CA THR A 18 -16.25 -3.13 5.12
C THR A 18 -15.31 -4.14 5.78
N THR A 19 -15.17 -5.34 5.23
CA THR A 19 -14.26 -6.37 5.75
C THR A 19 -12.80 -5.90 5.69
N LEU A 20 -12.38 -5.34 4.56
CA LEU A 20 -11.01 -4.87 4.35
C LEU A 20 -10.66 -3.72 5.31
N PHE A 21 -11.57 -2.76 5.47
CA PHE A 21 -11.36 -1.63 6.37
C PHE A 21 -11.32 -2.05 7.83
N THR A 22 -12.13 -3.04 8.24
CA THR A 22 -12.04 -3.63 9.58
C THR A 22 -10.65 -4.22 9.83
N PHE A 23 -10.06 -4.96 8.88
CA PHE A 23 -8.69 -5.46 9.03
C PHE A 23 -7.66 -4.35 9.22
N ILE A 24 -7.85 -3.22 8.56
CA ILE A 24 -6.94 -2.06 8.70
C ILE A 24 -7.18 -1.35 10.05
N GLU A 25 -8.44 -1.16 10.46
CA GLU A 25 -8.79 -0.57 11.77
C GLU A 25 -8.24 -1.40 12.94
N ASP A 26 -8.28 -2.72 12.85
CA ASP A 26 -7.72 -3.62 13.85
C ASP A 26 -6.20 -3.43 14.06
N GLN A 27 -5.52 -2.75 13.14
CA GLN A 27 -4.10 -2.42 13.25
C GLN A 27 -3.81 -1.15 14.07
N GLU A 28 -4.81 -0.50 14.67
CA GLU A 28 -4.62 0.70 15.49
C GLU A 28 -3.62 0.50 16.65
N LYS A 29 -3.61 -0.70 17.25
CA LYS A 29 -2.72 -1.05 18.36
C LYS A 29 -1.44 -1.77 17.92
N THR A 30 -1.27 -2.00 16.63
CA THR A 30 -0.10 -2.67 16.08
C THR A 30 0.93 -1.63 15.69
N GLU A 31 2.10 -1.65 16.33
CA GLU A 31 3.20 -0.75 15.98
C GLU A 31 3.66 -0.98 14.54
N TYR A 32 3.91 0.11 13.82
CA TYR A 32 4.63 0.06 12.55
C TYR A 32 6.12 -0.10 12.86
N LEU A 33 6.70 -1.22 12.45
CA LEU A 33 8.02 -1.71 12.87
C LEU A 33 9.09 -0.62 12.98
N GLY A 34 9.52 -0.33 14.23
CA GLY A 34 10.57 0.64 14.52
C GLY A 34 10.17 2.11 14.41
N GLU A 35 8.89 2.40 14.17
CA GLU A 35 8.36 3.75 14.00
C GLU A 35 7.39 4.10 15.16
N ARG A 36 7.17 5.41 15.39
CA ARG A 36 6.30 5.91 16.47
C ARG A 36 4.83 6.02 16.11
N VAL A 37 4.41 5.35 15.04
CA VAL A 37 3.02 5.34 14.53
C VAL A 37 2.49 3.92 14.50
N SER A 38 1.17 3.75 14.59
CA SER A 38 0.53 2.45 14.35
C SER A 38 0.47 2.14 12.86
N GLN A 39 0.23 0.86 12.53
CA GLN A 39 0.02 0.44 11.15
C GLN A 39 -1.19 1.15 10.51
N LEU A 40 -2.26 1.37 11.28
CA LEU A 40 -3.42 2.15 10.85
C LEU A 40 -3.02 3.60 10.55
N GLN A 41 -2.32 4.28 11.48
CA GLN A 41 -1.88 5.65 11.27
C GLN A 41 -0.99 5.79 10.04
N HIS A 42 -0.06 4.85 9.83
CA HIS A 42 0.78 4.82 8.66
C HIS A 42 -0.03 4.76 7.35
N SER A 43 -1.00 3.84 7.25
CA SER A 43 -1.88 3.73 6.08
C SER A 43 -2.69 5.01 5.83
N LEU A 44 -3.25 5.59 6.89
CA LEU A 44 -4.04 6.82 6.80
C LEU A 44 -3.19 8.04 6.40
N GLN A 45 -1.97 8.14 6.93
CA GLN A 45 -1.04 9.22 6.57
C GLN A 45 -0.61 9.12 5.11
N ALA A 46 -0.32 7.93 4.59
CA ALA A 46 0.02 7.75 3.19
C ALA A 46 -1.14 8.18 2.27
N ALA A 47 -2.38 7.81 2.60
CA ALA A 47 -3.56 8.23 1.86
C ALA A 47 -3.82 9.75 1.96
N HIS A 48 -3.63 10.34 3.15
CA HIS A 48 -3.74 11.78 3.37
C HIS A 48 -2.75 12.57 2.50
N LEU A 49 -1.47 12.17 2.50
CA LEU A 49 -0.42 12.78 1.70
C LEU A 49 -0.72 12.66 0.19
N ALA A 50 -1.20 11.50 -0.26
CA ALA A 50 -1.64 11.31 -1.64
C ALA A 50 -2.75 12.30 -2.02
N ARG A 51 -3.76 12.44 -1.18
CA ARG A 51 -4.87 13.37 -1.38
C ARG A 51 -4.41 14.83 -1.39
N GLN A 52 -3.54 15.23 -0.46
CA GLN A 52 -2.96 16.58 -0.41
C GLN A 52 -2.14 16.91 -1.66
N SER A 53 -1.54 15.92 -2.28
CA SER A 53 -0.79 16.06 -3.53
C SER A 53 -1.67 16.14 -4.78
N GLY A 54 -3.01 16.03 -4.64
CA GLY A 54 -3.95 16.07 -5.75
C GLY A 54 -3.98 14.77 -6.58
N ALA A 55 -3.57 13.64 -6.01
CA ALA A 55 -3.64 12.34 -6.67
C ALA A 55 -5.09 11.93 -6.97
N ASP A 56 -5.28 11.10 -7.99
CA ASP A 56 -6.59 10.54 -8.30
C ASP A 56 -7.02 9.47 -7.27
N ASN A 57 -8.31 9.13 -7.27
CA ASN A 57 -8.91 8.24 -6.29
C ASN A 57 -8.22 6.86 -6.22
N GLU A 58 -7.81 6.29 -7.35
CA GLU A 58 -7.15 5.00 -7.38
C GLU A 58 -5.74 5.08 -6.78
N THR A 59 -5.03 6.17 -7.03
CA THR A 59 -3.71 6.42 -6.44
C THR A 59 -3.80 6.66 -4.94
N ILE A 60 -4.82 7.38 -4.46
CA ILE A 60 -5.10 7.55 -3.02
C ILE A 60 -5.39 6.19 -2.37
N LEU A 61 -6.22 5.35 -3.02
CA LEU A 61 -6.51 4.01 -2.52
C LEU A 61 -5.28 3.08 -2.57
N GLY A 62 -4.45 3.20 -3.59
CA GLY A 62 -3.16 2.51 -3.67
C GLY A 62 -2.26 2.86 -2.49
N ALA A 63 -2.19 4.15 -2.12
CA ALA A 63 -1.45 4.61 -0.95
C ALA A 63 -2.07 4.11 0.37
N LEU A 64 -3.40 4.14 0.53
CA LEU A 64 -4.10 3.61 1.71
C LEU A 64 -3.83 2.11 1.92
N LEU A 65 -3.78 1.35 0.83
CA LEU A 65 -3.75 -0.11 0.85
C LEU A 65 -2.36 -0.71 0.63
N HIS A 66 -1.30 0.10 0.47
CA HIS A 66 0.03 -0.37 0.05
C HIS A 66 0.59 -1.49 0.94
N ASP A 67 0.33 -1.44 2.22
CA ASP A 67 0.78 -2.41 3.22
C ASP A 67 -0.30 -3.48 3.59
N VAL A 68 -1.43 -3.53 2.86
CA VAL A 68 -2.56 -4.42 3.17
C VAL A 68 -2.17 -5.89 3.33
N GLY A 69 -1.16 -6.36 2.59
CA GLY A 69 -0.66 -7.73 2.71
C GLY A 69 -0.15 -8.08 4.11
N ARG A 70 0.22 -7.09 4.93
CA ARG A 70 0.64 -7.30 6.33
C ARG A 70 -0.54 -7.58 7.26
N PHE A 71 -1.74 -7.11 6.92
CA PHE A 71 -2.91 -7.06 7.80
C PHE A 71 -3.79 -8.30 7.68
N ILE A 72 -3.67 -9.07 6.61
CA ILE A 72 -4.53 -10.22 6.34
C ILE A 72 -3.97 -11.46 7.05
N PRO A 73 -4.65 -11.98 8.10
CA PRO A 73 -4.12 -13.04 8.94
C PRO A 73 -3.75 -14.30 8.17
N THR A 74 -4.54 -14.68 7.15
CA THR A 74 -4.30 -15.88 6.33
C THR A 74 -3.07 -15.75 5.44
N LEU A 75 -2.69 -14.55 5.04
CA LEU A 75 -1.49 -14.27 4.26
C LEU A 75 -0.25 -14.18 5.14
N HIS A 76 -0.41 -13.60 6.33
CA HIS A 76 0.70 -13.35 7.24
C HIS A 76 1.49 -14.63 7.60
N SER A 77 0.83 -15.76 7.75
CA SER A 77 1.48 -17.04 8.03
C SER A 77 2.29 -17.61 6.85
N GLN A 78 1.96 -17.21 5.63
CA GLN A 78 2.58 -17.71 4.39
C GLN A 78 3.85 -16.92 4.01
N MET A 79 4.02 -15.71 4.55
CA MET A 79 5.16 -14.86 4.22
C MET A 79 6.39 -15.21 5.05
N PRO A 80 7.59 -15.37 4.45
CA PRO A 80 8.83 -15.60 5.18
C PRO A 80 9.16 -14.45 6.14
N LYS A 81 9.66 -14.77 7.33
CA LYS A 81 10.17 -13.75 8.25
C LYS A 81 11.51 -13.23 7.74
N MET A 82 11.69 -11.91 7.81
CA MET A 82 12.99 -11.27 7.62
C MET A 82 13.62 -11.04 9.00
N ILE A 83 14.78 -11.69 9.23
CA ILE A 83 15.56 -11.57 10.46
C ILE A 83 16.90 -10.94 10.09
N ALA A 84 17.22 -9.80 10.65
CA ALA A 84 18.50 -9.12 10.43
C ALA A 84 19.66 -9.91 11.05
N PRO A 85 20.93 -9.67 10.63
CA PRO A 85 22.09 -10.40 11.15
C PRO A 85 22.29 -10.31 12.67
N ASP A 86 21.77 -9.26 13.28
CA ASP A 86 21.76 -9.04 14.75
C ASP A 86 20.62 -9.77 15.47
N GLY A 87 19.79 -10.54 14.73
CA GLY A 87 18.65 -11.28 15.27
C GLY A 87 17.35 -10.47 15.32
N GLU A 88 17.37 -9.19 14.95
CA GLU A 88 16.17 -8.34 14.95
C GLU A 88 15.16 -8.78 13.88
N TYR A 89 13.88 -8.88 14.27
CA TYR A 89 12.79 -9.10 13.32
C TYR A 89 12.43 -7.79 12.61
N VAL A 90 12.60 -7.74 11.30
CA VAL A 90 12.35 -6.55 10.47
C VAL A 90 11.15 -6.69 9.54
N GLY A 91 10.27 -7.63 9.81
CA GLY A 91 9.02 -7.80 9.09
C GLY A 91 8.94 -9.10 8.29
N ARG A 92 8.01 -9.12 7.33
CA ARG A 92 7.79 -10.25 6.42
C ARG A 92 8.09 -9.86 4.99
N ALA A 93 8.74 -10.78 4.26
CA ALA A 93 9.05 -10.59 2.85
C ALA A 93 7.79 -10.71 1.98
N SER A 94 7.80 -9.99 0.85
CA SER A 94 6.80 -10.12 -0.22
C SER A 94 5.37 -9.71 0.18
N HIS A 95 5.19 -8.93 1.27
CA HIS A 95 3.86 -8.44 1.66
C HIS A 95 3.19 -7.62 0.55
N GLU A 96 3.98 -6.89 -0.24
CA GLU A 96 3.52 -6.15 -1.41
C GLU A 96 2.92 -7.06 -2.48
N ILE A 97 3.56 -8.20 -2.76
CA ILE A 97 3.10 -9.19 -3.76
C ILE A 97 1.84 -9.90 -3.26
N PHE A 98 1.80 -10.25 -1.98
CA PHE A 98 0.61 -10.86 -1.38
C PHE A 98 -0.55 -9.89 -1.33
N GLY A 99 -0.31 -8.62 -1.00
CA GLY A 99 -1.31 -7.55 -1.00
C GLY A 99 -1.90 -7.33 -2.39
N GLU A 100 -1.05 -7.19 -3.42
CA GLU A 100 -1.47 -7.08 -4.81
C GLU A 100 -2.38 -8.23 -5.24
N LYS A 101 -1.94 -9.48 -5.01
CA LYS A 101 -2.71 -10.67 -5.38
C LYS A 101 -4.06 -10.72 -4.68
N TYR A 102 -4.10 -10.37 -3.41
CA TYR A 102 -5.32 -10.37 -2.62
C TYR A 102 -6.32 -9.32 -3.14
N LEU A 103 -5.89 -8.10 -3.41
CA LEU A 103 -6.76 -7.06 -3.97
C LEU A 103 -7.26 -7.44 -5.37
N ARG A 104 -6.43 -8.06 -6.17
CA ARG A 104 -6.79 -8.57 -7.50
C ARG A 104 -7.89 -9.63 -7.41
N GLN A 105 -7.82 -10.55 -6.44
CA GLN A 105 -8.86 -11.56 -6.18
C GLN A 105 -10.17 -10.94 -5.69
N LEU A 106 -10.13 -9.81 -4.99
CA LEU A 106 -11.31 -9.07 -4.57
C LEU A 106 -11.96 -8.28 -5.69
N GLY A 107 -11.27 -8.08 -6.82
CA GLY A 107 -11.77 -7.37 -7.99
C GLY A 107 -11.38 -5.89 -8.06
N PHE A 108 -10.38 -5.44 -7.31
CA PHE A 108 -9.83 -4.09 -7.47
C PHE A 108 -9.21 -3.90 -8.86
N SER A 109 -9.18 -2.65 -9.31
CA SER A 109 -8.59 -2.29 -10.61
C SER A 109 -7.11 -2.65 -10.69
N ASP A 110 -6.65 -2.89 -11.92
CA ASP A 110 -5.25 -3.21 -12.17
C ASP A 110 -4.31 -2.12 -11.68
N LYS A 111 -4.69 -0.83 -11.79
CA LYS A 111 -3.91 0.29 -11.29
C LYS A 111 -3.70 0.20 -9.78
N ILE A 112 -4.77 0.04 -8.98
CA ILE A 112 -4.66 -0.08 -7.51
C ILE A 112 -3.77 -1.27 -7.14
N CYS A 113 -3.98 -2.42 -7.78
CA CYS A 113 -3.20 -3.63 -7.52
C CYS A 113 -1.71 -3.42 -7.80
N GLN A 114 -1.37 -2.82 -8.94
CA GLN A 114 0.00 -2.50 -9.31
C GLN A 114 0.66 -1.49 -8.35
N LEU A 115 -0.07 -0.47 -7.90
CA LEU A 115 0.45 0.52 -6.94
C LEU A 115 0.82 -0.15 -5.62
N VAL A 116 -0.05 -1.03 -5.11
CA VAL A 116 0.21 -1.81 -3.88
C VAL A 116 1.41 -2.74 -4.04
N GLY A 117 1.51 -3.44 -5.18
CA GLY A 117 2.62 -4.36 -5.46
C GLY A 117 3.98 -3.69 -5.67
N ALA A 118 4.00 -2.37 -5.89
CA ALA A 118 5.20 -1.69 -6.39
C ALA A 118 6.05 -0.96 -5.36
N HIS A 119 5.57 -0.71 -4.12
CA HIS A 119 6.27 0.18 -3.19
C HIS A 119 7.69 -0.31 -2.81
N VAL A 120 7.92 -1.64 -2.79
CA VAL A 120 9.25 -2.23 -2.61
C VAL A 120 10.12 -2.00 -3.86
N MET A 121 9.58 -2.22 -5.05
CA MET A 121 10.25 -1.91 -6.33
C MET A 121 10.62 -0.44 -6.39
N ALA A 122 9.69 0.46 -6.05
CA ALA A 122 9.89 1.91 -6.05
C ALA A 122 11.01 2.34 -5.07
N LYS A 123 11.11 1.74 -3.88
CA LYS A 123 12.22 1.95 -2.95
C LYS A 123 13.56 1.62 -3.58
N ARG A 124 13.67 0.44 -4.22
CA ARG A 124 14.89 -0.03 -4.88
C ARG A 124 15.30 0.88 -6.04
N TYR A 125 14.31 1.33 -6.82
CA TYR A 125 14.51 2.27 -7.92
C TYR A 125 15.00 3.63 -7.42
N LEU A 126 14.30 4.25 -6.46
CA LEU A 126 14.67 5.55 -5.91
C LEU A 126 16.08 5.53 -5.28
N THR A 127 16.43 4.42 -4.62
CA THR A 127 17.78 4.24 -4.06
C THR A 127 18.85 4.20 -5.16
N ALA A 128 18.52 3.76 -6.37
CA ALA A 128 19.47 3.73 -7.50
C ALA A 128 19.63 5.09 -8.19
N VAL A 129 18.55 5.89 -8.29
CA VAL A 129 18.53 7.06 -9.18
C VAL A 129 18.49 8.40 -8.45
N ARG A 130 18.10 8.43 -7.17
CA ARG A 130 17.93 9.67 -6.41
C ARG A 130 19.04 9.81 -5.38
N GLU A 131 19.92 10.80 -5.60
CA GLU A 131 20.99 11.11 -4.65
C GLU A 131 20.42 11.43 -3.26
N GLY A 132 21.06 10.92 -2.21
CA GLY A 132 20.65 11.11 -0.82
C GLY A 132 19.40 10.31 -0.38
N TYR A 133 18.74 9.58 -1.29
CA TYR A 133 17.53 8.84 -0.91
C TYR A 133 17.83 7.70 0.07
N TYR A 134 18.90 6.94 -0.13
CA TYR A 134 19.29 5.87 0.79
C TYR A 134 19.55 6.42 2.21
N GLU A 135 20.19 7.55 2.33
CA GLU A 135 20.51 8.21 3.60
C GLU A 135 19.24 8.65 4.33
N SER A 136 18.22 9.08 3.57
CA SER A 136 16.91 9.52 4.12
C SER A 136 16.02 8.39 4.60
N LEU A 137 16.29 7.13 4.21
CA LEU A 137 15.51 5.97 4.66
C LEU A 137 15.66 5.74 6.17
N SER A 138 14.57 5.31 6.81
CA SER A 138 14.64 4.80 8.19
C SER A 138 15.55 3.56 8.29
N GLU A 139 16.07 3.28 9.47
CA GLU A 139 16.94 2.13 9.70
C GLU A 139 16.26 0.80 9.33
N THR A 140 14.97 0.67 9.64
CA THR A 140 14.15 -0.49 9.22
C THR A 140 14.07 -0.60 7.70
N SER A 141 13.86 0.52 6.99
CA SER A 141 13.83 0.54 5.53
C SER A 141 15.17 0.19 4.90
N LYS A 142 16.30 0.62 5.49
CA LYS A 142 17.65 0.23 5.07
C LYS A 142 17.91 -1.26 5.29
N LYS A 143 17.52 -1.80 6.45
CA LYS A 143 17.65 -3.24 6.76
C LYS A 143 16.84 -4.08 5.77
N THR A 144 15.56 -3.75 5.55
CA THR A 144 14.67 -4.51 4.65
C THR A 144 15.08 -4.42 3.19
N LEU A 145 15.70 -3.33 2.73
CA LEU A 145 16.19 -3.19 1.35
C LEU A 145 17.10 -4.36 0.95
N LYS A 146 17.95 -4.83 1.87
CA LYS A 146 18.89 -5.96 1.62
C LYS A 146 18.13 -7.26 1.34
N PHE A 147 17.04 -7.53 2.09
CA PHE A 147 16.20 -8.71 1.89
C PHE A 147 15.34 -8.62 0.65
N GLN A 148 15.05 -7.41 0.19
CA GLN A 148 14.19 -7.12 -0.96
C GLN A 148 14.95 -7.06 -2.29
N GLY A 149 16.21 -7.52 -2.33
CA GLY A 149 17.01 -7.60 -3.54
C GLY A 149 17.92 -6.39 -3.79
N GLY A 150 18.07 -5.49 -2.79
CA GLY A 150 19.02 -4.38 -2.84
C GLY A 150 18.66 -3.28 -3.84
N ILE A 151 19.65 -2.47 -4.18
CA ILE A 151 19.53 -1.35 -5.11
C ILE A 151 19.37 -1.88 -6.55
N PHE A 152 18.60 -1.19 -7.38
CA PHE A 152 18.49 -1.53 -8.80
C PHE A 152 19.80 -1.29 -9.53
N ASN A 153 20.13 -2.19 -10.47
CA ASN A 153 21.17 -1.93 -11.47
C ASN A 153 20.59 -1.15 -12.66
N ASP A 154 21.48 -0.69 -13.58
CA ASP A 154 21.09 0.13 -14.72
C ASP A 154 20.05 -0.53 -15.62
N ALA A 155 20.13 -1.84 -15.83
CA ALA A 155 19.16 -2.59 -16.64
C ALA A 155 17.78 -2.61 -15.98
N GLN A 156 17.71 -2.80 -14.66
CA GLN A 156 16.46 -2.74 -13.90
C GLN A 156 15.85 -1.32 -13.89
N VAL A 157 16.70 -0.29 -13.79
CA VAL A 157 16.26 1.10 -13.90
C VAL A 157 15.68 1.37 -15.29
N ALA A 158 16.38 0.93 -16.35
CA ALA A 158 15.91 1.10 -17.73
C ALA A 158 14.57 0.37 -17.98
N GLU A 159 14.38 -0.82 -17.40
CA GLU A 159 13.13 -1.56 -17.52
C GLU A 159 11.99 -0.84 -16.78
N ALA A 160 12.21 -0.41 -15.54
CA ALA A 160 11.22 0.30 -14.75
C ALA A 160 10.73 1.59 -15.43
N ARG A 161 11.61 2.28 -16.18
CA ARG A 161 11.25 3.50 -16.93
C ARG A 161 10.26 3.28 -18.08
N LYS A 162 10.00 2.04 -18.47
CA LYS A 162 8.98 1.72 -19.48
C LYS A 162 7.57 1.61 -18.89
N ASP A 163 7.47 1.56 -17.58
CA ASP A 163 6.20 1.44 -16.87
C ASP A 163 5.43 2.76 -16.91
N SER A 164 4.23 2.74 -17.50
CA SER A 164 3.38 3.93 -17.61
C SER A 164 2.86 4.45 -16.28
N LEU A 165 2.89 3.63 -15.22
CA LEU A 165 2.49 3.99 -13.86
C LEU A 165 3.70 4.27 -12.94
N LEU A 166 4.91 4.42 -13.52
CA LEU A 166 6.12 4.57 -12.70
C LEU A 166 6.01 5.75 -11.74
N GLU A 167 5.57 6.91 -12.22
CA GLU A 167 5.50 8.12 -11.41
C GLU A 167 4.56 7.97 -10.21
N GLU A 168 3.38 7.36 -10.41
CA GLU A 168 2.44 7.09 -9.33
C GLU A 168 2.99 6.06 -8.33
N LYS A 169 3.68 5.02 -8.82
CA LYS A 169 4.37 4.03 -7.98
C LYS A 169 5.46 4.67 -7.13
N LEU A 170 6.23 5.59 -7.70
CA LEU A 170 7.24 6.36 -6.97
C LEU A 170 6.60 7.31 -5.96
N ALA A 171 5.49 7.96 -6.33
CA ALA A 171 4.76 8.85 -5.43
C ALA A 171 4.21 8.08 -4.21
N VAL A 172 3.59 6.92 -4.41
CA VAL A 172 3.13 6.06 -3.29
C VAL A 172 4.29 5.73 -2.37
N ARG A 173 5.48 5.42 -2.90
CA ARG A 173 6.66 5.15 -2.08
C ARG A 173 7.13 6.37 -1.30
N VAL A 174 7.08 7.54 -1.88
CA VAL A 174 7.46 8.78 -1.16
C VAL A 174 6.49 9.06 0.00
N TRP A 175 5.19 8.83 -0.20
CA TRP A 175 4.21 8.98 0.88
C TRP A 175 4.38 7.92 1.96
N ASP A 176 4.69 6.68 1.63
CA ASP A 176 5.07 5.61 2.58
C ASP A 176 6.27 6.04 3.45
N ASP A 177 7.31 6.64 2.85
CA ASP A 177 8.47 7.12 3.59
C ASP A 177 8.14 8.28 4.54
N LEU A 178 7.19 9.16 4.16
CA LEU A 178 6.76 10.33 4.93
C LEU A 178 5.68 10.02 5.96
N ALA A 179 4.95 8.91 5.83
CA ALA A 179 3.80 8.54 6.67
C ALA A 179 4.21 7.99 8.05
N LYS A 180 5.06 8.73 8.79
CA LYS A 180 5.68 8.32 10.06
C LYS A 180 5.69 9.43 11.10
N ASP A 181 4.84 10.43 10.92
CA ASP A 181 4.73 11.55 11.86
C ASP A 181 3.66 11.24 12.92
N PRO A 182 4.05 11.08 14.21
CA PRO A 182 3.10 10.77 15.27
C PRO A 182 2.11 11.89 15.56
N ASP A 183 2.41 13.12 15.13
CA ASP A 183 1.60 14.31 15.39
C ASP A 183 0.72 14.69 14.18
N MET A 184 0.80 13.95 13.05
CA MET A 184 0.00 14.21 11.86
C MET A 184 -1.47 13.87 12.12
N ILE A 185 -2.34 14.87 11.95
CA ILE A 185 -3.79 14.70 12.03
C ILE A 185 -4.31 14.31 10.64
N VAL A 186 -4.98 13.17 10.57
CA VAL A 186 -5.51 12.59 9.33
C VAL A 186 -7.00 12.26 9.45
N GLU A 187 -7.67 12.11 8.32
CA GLU A 187 -9.05 11.64 8.27
C GLU A 187 -9.13 10.18 8.73
N PRO A 188 -10.25 9.78 9.40
CA PRO A 188 -10.48 8.39 9.76
C PRO A 188 -10.68 7.53 8.50
N ILE A 189 -10.49 6.23 8.60
CA ILE A 189 -10.61 5.31 7.45
C ILE A 189 -12.01 5.39 6.79
N SER A 190 -13.04 5.65 7.58
CA SER A 190 -14.41 5.82 7.09
C SER A 190 -14.57 6.95 6.06
N PHE A 191 -13.67 7.95 6.09
CA PHE A 191 -13.63 9.02 5.10
C PHE A 191 -13.37 8.49 3.68
N TYR A 192 -12.60 7.42 3.54
CA TYR A 192 -12.24 6.81 2.25
C TYR A 192 -13.25 5.76 1.78
N LYS A 193 -14.29 5.45 2.59
CA LYS A 193 -15.20 4.32 2.34
C LYS A 193 -15.95 4.46 1.01
N ASP A 194 -16.60 5.60 0.79
CA ASP A 194 -17.41 5.80 -0.42
C ASP A 194 -16.54 5.78 -1.68
N MET A 195 -15.33 6.37 -1.61
CA MET A 195 -14.34 6.33 -2.69
C MET A 195 -13.94 4.88 -3.01
N ALA A 196 -13.66 4.07 -2.00
CA ALA A 196 -13.25 2.68 -2.17
C ALA A 196 -14.39 1.81 -2.73
N VAL A 197 -15.60 1.97 -2.22
CA VAL A 197 -16.80 1.26 -2.72
C VAL A 197 -17.05 1.62 -4.19
N GLN A 198 -17.04 2.91 -4.54
CA GLN A 198 -17.29 3.34 -5.91
C GLN A 198 -16.19 2.85 -6.87
N SER A 199 -14.93 2.91 -6.47
CA SER A 199 -13.81 2.39 -7.26
C SER A 199 -13.96 0.89 -7.52
N LEU A 200 -14.35 0.12 -6.50
CA LEU A 200 -14.55 -1.33 -6.64
C LEU A 200 -15.75 -1.66 -7.52
N ILE A 201 -16.87 -0.92 -7.40
CA ILE A 201 -18.03 -1.07 -8.28
C ILE A 201 -17.63 -0.86 -9.74
N ASN A 202 -16.92 0.23 -10.02
CA ASN A 202 -16.46 0.56 -11.38
C ASN A 202 -15.58 -0.55 -11.96
N SER A 203 -14.67 -1.09 -11.14
CA SER A 203 -13.81 -2.19 -11.55
C SER A 203 -14.58 -3.50 -11.82
N LEU A 204 -15.52 -3.86 -10.94
CA LEU A 204 -16.34 -5.07 -11.08
C LEU A 204 -17.33 -5.02 -12.26
N GLN A 205 -17.68 -3.83 -12.73
CA GLN A 205 -18.56 -3.62 -13.89
C GLN A 205 -17.80 -3.46 -15.20
N SER A 206 -16.50 -3.20 -15.12
CA SER A 206 -15.66 -3.10 -16.32
C SER A 206 -15.47 -4.50 -16.94
N PRO A 207 -15.63 -4.67 -18.26
CA PRO A 207 -15.31 -5.95 -18.89
C PRO A 207 -13.85 -6.29 -18.63
N VAL A 208 -13.60 -7.55 -18.26
CA VAL A 208 -12.24 -8.10 -18.19
C VAL A 208 -11.65 -8.03 -19.59
N ALA A 209 -10.62 -7.20 -19.79
CA ALA A 209 -9.91 -7.09 -21.05
C ALA A 209 -9.07 -8.34 -21.35
#